data_68e088448f4f34feeff4eff047c65e61
#
_entry.id   68e088448f4f34feeff4eff047c65e61
#
_cell.length_a   1.000
_cell.length_b   1.000
_cell.length_c   1.000
_cell.angle_alpha   90.00
_cell.angle_beta   90.00
_cell.angle_gamma   90.00
#
_symmetry.space_group_name_H-M   'P 1'
#
loop_
_entity.id
_entity.type
_entity.pdbx_description
1 polymer ?
#
loop_
_entity_poly.entity_id
_entity_poly.type
_entity_poly.pdbx_seq_one_letter_code
_entity_poly.pdbx_strand_id
1 'polypeptide(L)'
;CFATVSQQVLAEARKLGVAQGLEQAGVQLLDSLAAKGVGIGAAHYGVEVPKGDPGAAMLRWTGGYFETFWSVNPTWVASFKQFPDHPVARGLKPFSIEDEWYFHMRFVPDMKGVTPILSAVAPAETMQRGDGPHSGNPAVREAVKRGEPQVLMWTYNRPGGGRGFGFTGAHFHANWGNEDFRRIVLNAILWLAKVEVPSGGVRSTVTETDLAANLDPKPTPKRKADAKK
;
A
#
# COMPACT_ATOMS: atom_id res chain seq x y z
N CYS A 1 -1.41 -2.36 -16.33
CA CYS A 1 0.03 -2.63 -16.48
C CYS A 1 0.78 -1.81 -15.45
N PHE A 2 1.38 -2.45 -14.46
CA PHE A 2 2.31 -1.78 -13.56
C PHE A 2 3.70 -1.96 -14.14
N ALA A 3 4.38 -0.86 -14.47
CA ALA A 3 5.81 -0.89 -14.71
C ALA A 3 6.51 -0.62 -13.38
N THR A 4 6.88 -1.65 -12.66
CA THR A 4 7.87 -1.53 -11.59
C THR A 4 9.23 -1.36 -12.25
N VAL A 5 9.73 -0.16 -12.23
CA VAL A 5 11.09 0.15 -12.71
C VAL A 5 12.04 -0.05 -11.54
N SER A 6 13.12 -0.82 -11.71
CA SER A 6 14.13 -0.97 -10.67
C SER A 6 14.71 0.39 -10.28
N GLN A 7 15.15 0.56 -9.02
CA GLN A 7 15.77 1.80 -8.54
C GLN A 7 16.97 2.23 -9.41
N GLN A 8 17.69 1.27 -9.97
CA GLN A 8 18.82 1.54 -10.89
C GLN A 8 18.36 2.14 -12.22
N VAL A 9 17.31 1.57 -12.83
CA VAL A 9 16.74 2.09 -14.08
C VAL A 9 16.13 3.46 -13.86
N LEU A 10 15.44 3.69 -12.73
CA LEU A 10 14.89 5.00 -12.39
C LEU A 10 16.02 6.04 -12.16
N ALA A 11 17.10 5.65 -11.49
CA ALA A 11 18.25 6.52 -11.28
C ALA A 11 18.91 6.91 -12.61
N GLU A 12 19.03 5.97 -13.54
CA GLU A 12 19.59 6.23 -14.86
C GLU A 12 18.66 7.10 -15.71
N ALA A 13 17.35 6.83 -15.69
CA ALA A 13 16.36 7.66 -16.36
C ALA A 13 16.37 9.11 -15.84
N ARG A 14 16.59 9.31 -14.54
CA ARG A 14 16.76 10.65 -13.95
C ARG A 14 18.02 11.36 -14.46
N LYS A 15 19.15 10.66 -14.54
CA LYS A 15 20.40 11.21 -15.08
C LYS A 15 20.24 11.63 -16.55
N LEU A 16 19.50 10.86 -17.33
CA LEU A 16 19.23 11.14 -18.74
C LEU A 16 18.14 12.21 -18.97
N GLY A 17 17.51 12.72 -17.91
CA GLY A 17 16.46 13.73 -18.00
C GLY A 17 15.12 13.21 -18.55
N VAL A 18 14.96 11.90 -18.76
CA VAL A 18 13.72 11.31 -19.31
C VAL A 18 12.73 10.89 -18.23
N ALA A 19 13.15 10.78 -16.96
CA ALA A 19 12.29 10.32 -15.87
C ALA A 19 11.06 11.23 -15.71
N GLN A 20 11.24 12.54 -15.73
CA GLN A 20 10.14 13.49 -15.57
C GLN A 20 9.11 13.37 -16.70
N GLY A 21 9.56 13.20 -17.95
CA GLY A 21 8.65 12.98 -19.07
C GLY A 21 7.85 11.68 -18.96
N LEU A 22 8.48 10.60 -18.50
CA LEU A 22 7.81 9.32 -18.26
C LEU A 22 6.81 9.40 -17.09
N GLU A 23 7.17 10.10 -16.00
CA GLU A 23 6.28 10.34 -14.87
C GLU A 23 5.05 11.16 -15.28
N GLN A 24 5.25 12.25 -16.05
CA GLN A 24 4.16 13.07 -16.57
C GLN A 24 3.25 12.29 -17.52
N ALA A 25 3.82 11.52 -18.45
CA ALA A 25 3.05 10.68 -19.37
C ALA A 25 2.23 9.63 -18.62
N GLY A 26 2.81 9.02 -17.58
CA GLY A 26 2.12 8.07 -16.70
C GLY A 26 0.94 8.70 -15.96
N VAL A 27 1.11 9.89 -15.40
CA VAL A 27 0.04 10.64 -14.74
C VAL A 27 -1.09 10.98 -15.72
N GLN A 28 -0.77 11.49 -16.91
CA GLN A 28 -1.76 11.82 -17.94
C GLN A 28 -2.56 10.59 -18.40
N LEU A 29 -1.90 9.45 -18.58
CA LEU A 29 -2.56 8.19 -18.93
C LEU A 29 -3.53 7.76 -17.83
N LEU A 30 -3.10 7.73 -16.58
CA LEU A 30 -3.94 7.32 -15.44
C LEU A 30 -5.08 8.29 -15.20
N ASP A 31 -4.89 9.60 -15.35
CA ASP A 31 -5.97 10.60 -15.29
C ASP A 31 -7.01 10.35 -16.41
N SER A 32 -6.55 10.06 -17.63
CA SER A 32 -7.44 9.71 -18.76
C SER A 32 -8.26 8.44 -18.49
N LEU A 33 -7.62 7.40 -17.93
CA LEU A 33 -8.30 6.16 -17.54
C LEU A 33 -9.27 6.39 -16.38
N ALA A 34 -8.87 7.18 -15.38
CA ALA A 34 -9.72 7.54 -14.25
C ALA A 34 -10.97 8.30 -14.70
N ALA A 35 -10.84 9.25 -15.63
CA ALA A 35 -11.96 10.01 -16.20
C ALA A 35 -12.97 9.11 -16.93
N LYS A 36 -12.51 7.99 -17.49
CA LYS A 36 -13.36 6.95 -18.10
C LYS A 36 -13.96 5.97 -17.09
N GLY A 37 -13.78 6.20 -15.80
CA GLY A 37 -14.28 5.32 -14.74
C GLY A 37 -13.49 4.03 -14.54
N VAL A 38 -12.31 3.89 -15.14
CA VAL A 38 -11.42 2.73 -14.93
C VAL A 38 -10.98 2.69 -13.47
N GLY A 39 -10.99 1.51 -12.86
CA GLY A 39 -10.52 1.27 -11.50
C GLY A 39 -9.01 1.43 -11.39
N ILE A 40 -8.53 2.09 -10.33
CA ILE A 40 -7.09 2.27 -10.04
C ILE A 40 -6.80 1.80 -8.62
N GLY A 41 -5.90 0.84 -8.47
CA GLY A 41 -5.43 0.33 -7.18
C GLY A 41 -3.92 0.48 -7.03
N ALA A 42 -3.48 0.74 -5.81
CA ALA A 42 -2.07 0.81 -5.45
C ALA A 42 -1.80 -0.07 -4.23
N ALA A 43 -0.69 -0.79 -4.25
CA ALA A 43 -0.28 -1.65 -3.15
C ALA A 43 1.17 -1.34 -2.74
N HIS A 44 1.42 -1.40 -1.45
CA HIS A 44 2.71 -1.22 -0.80
C HIS A 44 3.44 0.02 -1.34
N TYR A 45 4.64 -0.14 -1.89
CA TYR A 45 5.41 0.97 -2.45
C TYR A 45 4.65 1.77 -3.52
N GLY A 46 3.66 1.17 -4.18
CA GLY A 46 2.81 1.86 -5.16
C GLY A 46 1.91 2.94 -4.57
N VAL A 47 1.76 3.02 -3.24
CA VAL A 47 1.02 4.12 -2.58
C VAL A 47 1.91 5.32 -2.27
N GLU A 48 3.23 5.19 -2.38
CA GLU A 48 4.19 6.27 -2.12
C GLU A 48 4.50 7.03 -3.40
N VAL A 49 4.22 8.31 -3.38
CA VAL A 49 4.59 9.24 -4.45
C VAL A 49 5.07 10.57 -3.87
N PRO A 50 5.86 11.35 -4.61
CA PRO A 50 6.26 12.68 -4.17
C PRO A 50 5.05 13.58 -3.87
N LYS A 51 5.21 14.47 -2.88
CA LYS A 51 4.25 15.55 -2.62
C LYS A 51 4.11 16.46 -3.86
N GLY A 52 2.98 17.13 -3.97
CA GLY A 52 2.66 18.02 -5.10
C GLY A 52 1.78 17.31 -6.12
N ASP A 53 2.06 17.47 -7.42
CA ASP A 53 1.20 16.93 -8.49
C ASP A 53 1.02 15.41 -8.44
N PRO A 54 2.06 14.58 -8.18
CA PRO A 54 1.87 13.15 -8.02
C PRO A 54 0.97 12.79 -6.83
N GLY A 55 1.16 13.43 -5.68
CA GLY A 55 0.30 13.25 -4.50
C GLY A 55 -1.15 13.67 -4.77
N ALA A 56 -1.34 14.81 -5.43
CA ALA A 56 -2.67 15.26 -5.85
C ALA A 56 -3.33 14.27 -6.83
N ALA A 57 -2.57 13.67 -7.74
CA ALA A 57 -3.05 12.64 -8.64
C ALA A 57 -3.49 11.37 -7.87
N MET A 58 -2.69 10.91 -6.90
CA MET A 58 -3.06 9.77 -6.05
C MET A 58 -4.34 10.04 -5.26
N LEU A 59 -4.51 11.23 -4.70
CA LEU A 59 -5.76 11.62 -4.04
C LEU A 59 -6.96 11.53 -4.99
N ARG A 60 -6.81 11.96 -6.25
CA ARG A 60 -7.88 11.83 -7.25
C ARG A 60 -8.18 10.37 -7.62
N TRP A 61 -7.17 9.49 -7.67
CA TRP A 61 -7.31 8.12 -8.15
C TRP A 61 -7.73 7.14 -7.07
N THR A 62 -7.05 7.17 -5.92
CA THR A 62 -7.17 6.20 -4.84
C THR A 62 -7.72 6.79 -3.54
N GLY A 63 -7.86 8.10 -3.46
CA GLY A 63 -8.36 8.80 -2.27
C GLY A 63 -7.34 8.97 -1.15
N GLY A 64 -6.15 8.38 -1.27
CA GLY A 64 -5.08 8.48 -0.27
C GLY A 64 -3.73 8.07 -0.82
N TYR A 65 -2.64 8.48 -0.15
CA TYR A 65 -1.27 8.14 -0.51
C TYR A 65 -0.30 8.29 0.67
N PHE A 66 0.88 7.70 0.54
CA PHE A 66 2.00 7.92 1.45
C PHE A 66 2.74 9.21 1.06
N GLU A 67 2.88 10.14 2.00
CA GLU A 67 3.64 11.37 1.84
C GLU A 67 4.89 11.32 2.71
N THR A 68 6.07 11.46 2.10
CA THR A 68 7.34 11.56 2.83
C THR A 68 7.31 12.70 3.86
N PHE A 69 7.95 12.51 5.01
CA PHE A 69 7.91 13.38 6.20
C PHE A 69 6.55 13.50 6.88
N TRP A 70 5.54 12.75 6.44
CA TRP A 70 4.21 12.69 7.05
C TRP A 70 3.82 11.26 7.41
N SER A 71 3.83 10.35 6.45
CA SER A 71 3.56 8.93 6.63
C SER A 71 4.80 8.18 7.08
N VAL A 72 4.63 7.00 7.67
CA VAL A 72 5.73 6.18 8.20
C VAL A 72 5.61 4.72 7.76
N ASN A 73 6.75 4.02 7.72
CA ASN A 73 6.86 2.64 7.22
C ASN A 73 7.57 1.69 8.20
N PRO A 74 7.13 1.55 9.44
CA PRO A 74 7.71 0.56 10.33
C PRO A 74 7.24 -0.85 9.99
N THR A 75 8.06 -1.85 10.34
CA THR A 75 7.62 -3.25 10.39
C THR A 75 6.96 -3.52 11.74
N TRP A 76 5.73 -4.06 11.72
CA TRP A 76 4.98 -4.38 12.92
C TRP A 76 3.86 -5.37 12.66
N VAL A 77 3.36 -6.02 13.72
CA VAL A 77 2.22 -6.94 13.65
C VAL A 77 0.94 -6.12 13.76
N ALA A 78 0.19 -6.02 12.66
CA ALA A 78 -1.15 -5.44 12.68
C ALA A 78 -2.20 -6.53 12.95
N SER A 79 -3.17 -6.21 13.82
CA SER A 79 -4.27 -7.11 14.19
C SER A 79 -5.60 -6.55 13.71
N PHE A 80 -6.29 -7.32 12.89
CA PHE A 80 -7.57 -6.95 12.28
C PHE A 80 -8.68 -7.81 12.90
N LYS A 81 -9.53 -7.21 13.71
CA LYS A 81 -10.60 -7.92 14.45
C LYS A 81 -12.00 -7.63 13.93
N GLN A 82 -12.17 -6.49 13.28
CA GLN A 82 -13.47 -6.02 12.78
C GLN A 82 -13.30 -5.48 11.37
N PHE A 83 -14.30 -5.68 10.55
CA PHE A 83 -14.32 -5.27 9.15
C PHE A 83 -15.62 -4.53 8.84
N PRO A 84 -15.60 -3.54 7.93
CA PRO A 84 -16.81 -2.85 7.53
C PRO A 84 -17.73 -3.78 6.71
N ASP A 85 -19.03 -3.45 6.66
CA ASP A 85 -19.94 -4.04 5.69
C ASP A 85 -19.63 -3.49 4.28
N HIS A 86 -18.65 -4.11 3.64
CA HIS A 86 -18.17 -3.71 2.33
C HIS A 86 -17.77 -4.95 1.51
N PRO A 87 -18.03 -5.00 0.18
CA PRO A 87 -17.69 -6.16 -0.64
C PRO A 87 -16.22 -6.61 -0.53
N VAL A 88 -15.28 -5.67 -0.39
CA VAL A 88 -13.85 -5.98 -0.24
C VAL A 88 -13.57 -6.75 1.06
N ALA A 89 -14.38 -6.61 2.08
CA ALA A 89 -14.22 -7.31 3.36
C ALA A 89 -14.95 -8.67 3.44
N ARG A 90 -15.67 -9.08 2.39
CA ARG A 90 -16.43 -10.33 2.40
C ARG A 90 -15.55 -11.55 2.64
N GLY A 91 -15.99 -12.41 3.52
CA GLY A 91 -15.34 -13.69 3.85
C GLY A 91 -14.07 -13.57 4.68
N LEU A 92 -13.66 -12.38 5.11
CA LEU A 92 -12.53 -12.20 6.01
C LEU A 92 -12.84 -12.72 7.41
N LYS A 93 -11.84 -13.31 8.03
CA LYS A 93 -11.81 -13.68 9.44
C LYS A 93 -10.81 -12.80 10.19
N PRO A 94 -10.96 -12.60 11.51
CA PRO A 94 -9.94 -11.93 12.30
C PRO A 94 -8.56 -12.56 12.09
N PHE A 95 -7.56 -11.73 11.78
CA PHE A 95 -6.18 -12.19 11.60
C PHE A 95 -5.18 -11.14 12.09
N SER A 96 -3.97 -11.60 12.38
CA SER A 96 -2.83 -10.74 12.70
C SER A 96 -1.66 -11.15 11.83
N ILE A 97 -0.93 -10.17 11.30
CA ILE A 97 0.18 -10.45 10.41
C ILE A 97 1.23 -9.34 10.50
N GLU A 98 2.49 -9.74 10.52
CA GLU A 98 3.61 -8.81 10.43
C GLU A 98 3.86 -8.40 8.99
N ASP A 99 3.97 -7.09 8.76
CA ASP A 99 4.39 -6.54 7.48
C ASP A 99 5.06 -5.17 7.71
N GLU A 100 5.66 -4.60 6.69
CA GLU A 100 6.04 -3.19 6.69
C GLU A 100 4.77 -2.36 6.41
N TRP A 101 3.88 -2.30 7.41
CA TRP A 101 2.63 -1.59 7.29
C TRP A 101 2.84 -0.08 7.33
N TYR A 102 2.63 0.59 6.19
CA TYR A 102 2.65 2.04 6.15
C TYR A 102 1.41 2.60 6.81
N PHE A 103 1.57 3.68 7.57
CA PHE A 103 0.43 4.34 8.18
C PHE A 103 0.61 5.87 8.28
N HIS A 104 -0.37 6.55 8.89
CA HIS A 104 -0.50 8.00 8.88
C HIS A 104 -0.54 8.56 7.45
N MET A 105 -1.40 7.96 6.63
CA MET A 105 -1.55 8.29 5.22
C MET A 105 -2.19 9.67 5.02
N ARG A 106 -1.93 10.30 3.89
CA ARG A 106 -2.73 11.44 3.43
C ARG A 106 -4.00 10.94 2.75
N PHE A 107 -5.11 11.57 3.07
CA PHE A 107 -6.40 11.29 2.44
C PHE A 107 -7.00 12.57 1.84
N VAL A 108 -7.98 12.39 0.97
CA VAL A 108 -8.86 13.49 0.53
C VAL A 108 -9.52 14.16 1.74
N PRO A 109 -9.90 15.44 1.67
CA PRO A 109 -10.53 16.15 2.78
C PRO A 109 -11.73 15.35 3.34
N ASP A 110 -11.81 15.28 4.67
CA ASP A 110 -12.86 14.58 5.42
C ASP A 110 -13.05 13.12 5.01
N MET A 111 -12.04 12.51 4.38
CA MET A 111 -12.10 11.16 3.80
C MET A 111 -13.34 10.94 2.90
N LYS A 112 -13.85 11.97 2.25
CA LYS A 112 -15.06 11.90 1.43
C LYS A 112 -14.95 10.87 0.33
N GLY A 113 -15.81 9.85 0.36
CA GLY A 113 -15.77 8.72 -0.57
C GLY A 113 -14.75 7.64 -0.23
N VAL A 114 -13.92 7.82 0.79
CA VAL A 114 -13.00 6.80 1.30
C VAL A 114 -13.70 5.94 2.35
N THR A 115 -13.54 4.63 2.23
CA THR A 115 -13.98 3.66 3.24
C THR A 115 -12.76 2.91 3.76
N PRO A 116 -12.37 3.05 5.03
CA PRO A 116 -11.37 2.20 5.66
C PRO A 116 -11.79 0.72 5.63
N ILE A 117 -10.94 -0.14 5.15
CA ILE A 117 -11.18 -1.60 5.07
C ILE A 117 -10.36 -2.35 6.12
N LEU A 118 -9.08 -2.03 6.25
CA LEU A 118 -8.23 -2.49 7.34
C LEU A 118 -7.76 -1.30 8.16
N SER A 119 -7.98 -1.39 9.46
CA SER A 119 -7.44 -0.44 10.43
C SER A 119 -6.90 -1.16 11.65
N ALA A 120 -5.80 -0.67 12.19
CA ALA A 120 -5.20 -1.19 13.40
C ALA A 120 -4.53 -0.07 14.21
N VAL A 121 -4.43 -0.26 15.52
CA VAL A 121 -3.68 0.65 16.39
C VAL A 121 -2.20 0.26 16.33
N ALA A 122 -1.37 1.19 15.87
CA ALA A 122 0.06 0.98 15.82
C ALA A 122 0.65 1.02 17.23
N PRO A 123 1.49 0.04 17.64
CA PRO A 123 2.11 0.04 18.94
C PRO A 123 3.19 1.13 19.06
N ALA A 124 3.49 1.57 20.29
CA ALA A 124 4.44 2.66 20.54
C ALA A 124 5.85 2.37 19.99
N GLU A 125 6.22 1.08 19.92
CA GLU A 125 7.51 0.61 19.40
C GLU A 125 7.73 0.98 17.93
N THR A 126 6.65 1.24 17.17
CA THR A 126 6.74 1.70 15.78
C THR A 126 7.39 3.09 15.67
N MET A 127 7.47 3.83 16.77
CA MET A 127 8.01 5.20 16.84
C MET A 127 9.43 5.27 17.42
N GLN A 128 10.18 4.16 17.47
CA GLN A 128 11.56 4.16 18.01
C GLN A 128 12.58 4.85 17.11
N ARG A 129 12.33 4.90 15.79
CA ARG A 129 13.19 5.61 14.85
C ARG A 129 13.05 7.13 15.05
N GLY A 130 14.11 7.91 14.87
CA GLY A 130 14.07 9.37 14.87
C GLY A 130 13.16 9.92 13.77
N ASP A 131 12.87 11.21 13.81
CA ASP A 131 12.09 11.87 12.75
C ASP A 131 12.84 11.86 11.43
N GLY A 132 12.10 11.69 10.34
CA GLY A 132 12.67 11.54 9.01
C GLY A 132 11.63 11.27 7.94
N PRO A 133 12.08 11.12 6.69
CA PRO A 133 11.16 11.01 5.55
C PRO A 133 10.16 9.85 5.65
N HIS A 134 10.53 8.75 6.33
CA HIS A 134 9.72 7.53 6.44
C HIS A 134 9.58 7.02 7.88
N SER A 135 10.10 7.74 8.87
CA SER A 135 10.33 7.16 10.19
C SER A 135 9.60 7.84 11.34
N GLY A 136 9.18 9.08 11.18
CA GLY A 136 8.46 9.81 12.22
C GLY A 136 8.36 11.29 11.97
N ASN A 137 7.43 11.90 12.69
CA ASN A 137 7.23 13.33 12.86
C ASN A 137 6.34 13.58 14.09
N PRO A 138 6.24 14.82 14.60
CA PRO A 138 5.42 15.09 15.78
C PRO A 138 3.96 14.67 15.66
N ALA A 139 3.34 14.82 14.48
CA ALA A 139 1.92 14.51 14.30
C ALA A 139 1.64 13.00 14.41
N VAL A 140 2.44 12.16 13.74
CA VAL A 140 2.25 10.71 13.82
C VAL A 140 2.56 10.18 15.22
N ARG A 141 3.55 10.75 15.92
CA ARG A 141 3.86 10.36 17.32
C ARG A 141 2.70 10.62 18.26
N GLU A 142 2.06 11.77 18.12
CA GLU A 142 0.87 12.10 18.91
C GLU A 142 -0.33 11.21 18.54
N ALA A 143 -0.52 10.86 17.28
CA ALA A 143 -1.56 9.93 16.85
C ALA A 143 -1.36 8.53 17.46
N VAL A 144 -0.13 8.00 17.42
CA VAL A 144 0.22 6.70 18.05
C VAL A 144 0.04 6.77 19.56
N LYS A 145 0.50 7.83 20.22
CA LYS A 145 0.34 8.02 21.66
C LYS A 145 -1.12 8.04 22.11
N ARG A 146 -2.03 8.61 21.31
CA ARG A 146 -3.47 8.60 21.57
C ARG A 146 -4.14 7.26 21.23
N GLY A 147 -3.41 6.28 20.69
CA GLY A 147 -3.97 5.01 20.24
C GLY A 147 -4.93 5.15 19.07
N GLU A 148 -4.73 6.13 18.20
CA GLU A 148 -5.59 6.34 17.03
C GLU A 148 -5.47 5.18 16.04
N PRO A 149 -6.60 4.54 15.64
CA PRO A 149 -6.56 3.53 14.61
C PRO A 149 -6.00 4.09 13.29
N GLN A 150 -5.02 3.42 12.74
CA GLN A 150 -4.38 3.78 11.48
C GLN A 150 -4.99 3.00 10.33
N VAL A 151 -5.34 3.68 9.24
CA VAL A 151 -5.91 3.05 8.05
C VAL A 151 -4.78 2.44 7.22
N LEU A 152 -4.85 1.12 7.02
CA LEU A 152 -3.83 0.32 6.33
C LEU A 152 -4.30 -0.21 4.97
N MET A 153 -5.61 -0.27 4.78
CA MET A 153 -6.26 -0.49 3.49
C MET A 153 -7.54 0.31 3.42
N TRP A 154 -7.80 0.87 2.26
CA TRP A 154 -9.01 1.65 2.01
C TRP A 154 -9.53 1.45 0.59
N THR A 155 -10.81 1.70 0.40
CA THR A 155 -11.42 1.86 -0.91
C THR A 155 -11.84 3.30 -1.10
N TYR A 156 -12.00 3.71 -2.36
CA TYR A 156 -12.39 5.06 -2.72
C TYR A 156 -13.41 5.05 -3.85
N ASN A 157 -14.58 5.61 -3.59
CA ASN A 157 -15.58 5.91 -4.60
C ASN A 157 -15.34 7.33 -5.13
N ARG A 158 -14.78 7.43 -6.34
CA ARG A 158 -14.48 8.72 -6.95
C ARG A 158 -15.74 9.51 -7.28
N PRO A 159 -15.76 10.83 -7.11
CA PRO A 159 -16.91 11.66 -7.46
C PRO A 159 -17.39 11.48 -8.92
N GLY A 160 -16.49 11.19 -9.85
CA GLY A 160 -16.76 10.92 -11.26
C GLY A 160 -17.21 9.49 -11.60
N GLY A 161 -17.49 8.63 -10.60
CA GLY A 161 -18.04 7.28 -10.81
C GLY A 161 -17.03 6.17 -11.03
N GLY A 162 -15.76 6.37 -10.82
CA GLY A 162 -14.73 5.33 -10.78
C GLY A 162 -14.48 4.81 -9.38
N ARG A 163 -13.68 3.75 -9.27
CA ARG A 163 -13.27 3.14 -7.99
C ARG A 163 -11.75 3.20 -7.84
N GLY A 164 -11.29 3.36 -6.60
CA GLY A 164 -9.88 3.27 -6.25
C GLY A 164 -9.68 2.45 -4.98
N PHE A 165 -8.47 1.94 -4.75
CA PHE A 165 -8.07 1.44 -3.45
C PHE A 165 -6.58 1.68 -3.20
N GLY A 166 -6.19 1.73 -1.93
CA GLY A 166 -4.81 1.65 -1.48
C GLY A 166 -4.66 0.55 -0.44
N PHE A 167 -3.55 -0.16 -0.48
CA PHE A 167 -3.19 -1.25 0.43
C PHE A 167 -1.73 -1.09 0.84
N THR A 168 -1.45 -0.90 2.12
CA THR A 168 -0.11 -0.54 2.59
C THR A 168 0.78 -1.73 2.91
N GLY A 169 0.22 -2.94 3.04
CA GLY A 169 0.98 -4.19 3.20
C GLY A 169 1.58 -4.70 1.89
N ALA A 170 2.11 -5.91 1.93
CA ALA A 170 2.75 -6.65 0.83
C ALA A 170 4.24 -6.38 0.63
N HIS A 171 4.93 -5.99 1.71
CA HIS A 171 6.39 -5.98 1.73
C HIS A 171 6.96 -7.40 1.77
N PHE A 172 6.42 -8.24 2.65
CA PHE A 172 6.89 -9.61 2.78
C PHE A 172 6.16 -10.55 1.83
N HIS A 173 6.90 -11.08 0.86
CA HIS A 173 6.33 -12.02 -0.12
C HIS A 173 5.63 -13.23 0.54
N ALA A 174 6.18 -13.74 1.66
CA ALA A 174 5.59 -14.86 2.39
C ALA A 174 4.16 -14.59 2.89
N ASN A 175 3.77 -13.31 3.07
CA ASN A 175 2.43 -12.95 3.51
C ASN A 175 1.34 -13.33 2.51
N TRP A 176 1.68 -13.52 1.24
CA TRP A 176 0.76 -14.08 0.25
C TRP A 176 0.34 -15.53 0.56
N GLY A 177 1.04 -16.21 1.48
CA GLY A 177 0.63 -17.49 2.06
C GLY A 177 -0.60 -17.40 2.97
N ASN A 178 -0.89 -16.23 3.57
CA ASN A 178 -2.07 -16.02 4.41
C ASN A 178 -3.33 -15.88 3.55
N GLU A 179 -4.38 -16.67 3.86
CA GLU A 179 -5.60 -16.70 3.05
C GLU A 179 -6.38 -15.39 3.11
N ASP A 180 -6.53 -14.78 4.28
CA ASP A 180 -7.30 -13.55 4.45
C ASP A 180 -6.55 -12.34 3.85
N PHE A 181 -5.22 -12.33 3.93
CA PHE A 181 -4.39 -11.33 3.26
C PHE A 181 -4.52 -11.40 1.72
N ARG A 182 -4.53 -12.59 1.14
CA ARG A 182 -4.81 -12.76 -0.32
C ARG A 182 -6.24 -12.41 -0.66
N ARG A 183 -7.20 -12.91 0.13
CA ARG A 183 -8.64 -12.71 -0.10
C ARG A 183 -8.99 -11.24 -0.19
N ILE A 184 -8.51 -10.41 0.71
CA ILE A 184 -8.84 -8.99 0.72
C ILE A 184 -8.35 -8.28 -0.54
N VAL A 185 -7.15 -8.60 -1.03
CA VAL A 185 -6.60 -8.01 -2.25
C VAL A 185 -7.36 -8.49 -3.49
N LEU A 186 -7.68 -9.79 -3.55
CA LEU A 186 -8.48 -10.36 -4.66
C LEU A 186 -9.89 -9.78 -4.68
N ASN A 187 -10.53 -9.64 -3.53
CA ASN A 187 -11.82 -8.95 -3.40
C ASN A 187 -11.73 -7.50 -3.91
N ALA A 188 -10.66 -6.79 -3.56
CA ALA A 188 -10.46 -5.41 -4.01
C ALA A 188 -10.31 -5.32 -5.52
N ILE A 189 -9.61 -6.27 -6.15
CA ILE A 189 -9.46 -6.34 -7.61
C ILE A 189 -10.82 -6.55 -8.29
N LEU A 190 -11.63 -7.50 -7.82
CA LEU A 190 -12.97 -7.72 -8.37
C LEU A 190 -13.86 -6.48 -8.18
N TRP A 191 -13.87 -5.93 -6.97
CA TRP A 191 -14.64 -4.73 -6.67
C TRP A 191 -14.21 -3.55 -7.56
N LEU A 192 -12.90 -3.37 -7.75
CA LEU A 192 -12.33 -2.34 -8.60
C LEU A 192 -12.79 -2.48 -10.07
N ALA A 193 -12.84 -3.72 -10.54
CA ALA A 193 -13.34 -4.07 -11.88
C ALA A 193 -14.87 -4.01 -12.01
N LYS A 194 -15.60 -3.64 -10.95
CA LYS A 194 -17.06 -3.66 -10.86
C LYS A 194 -17.66 -5.06 -11.07
N VAL A 195 -16.89 -6.09 -10.80
CA VAL A 195 -17.35 -7.48 -10.75
C VAL A 195 -17.87 -7.77 -9.36
N GLU A 196 -18.95 -8.56 -9.27
CA GLU A 196 -19.51 -8.94 -7.97
C GLU A 196 -18.52 -9.78 -7.18
N VAL A 197 -18.25 -9.37 -5.94
CA VAL A 197 -17.43 -10.14 -5.00
C VAL A 197 -18.31 -11.20 -4.37
N PRO A 198 -17.94 -12.50 -4.40
CA PRO A 198 -18.71 -13.55 -3.76
C PRO A 198 -19.00 -13.27 -2.28
N SER A 199 -20.11 -13.71 -1.75
CA SER A 199 -20.50 -13.49 -0.34
C SER A 199 -19.47 -14.00 0.66
N GLY A 200 -18.80 -15.12 0.35
CA GLY A 200 -17.70 -15.67 1.15
C GLY A 200 -16.31 -15.14 0.75
N GLY A 201 -16.24 -14.11 -0.07
CA GLY A 201 -15.00 -13.60 -0.64
C GLY A 201 -14.41 -14.51 -1.72
N VAL A 202 -13.36 -14.02 -2.38
CA VAL A 202 -12.62 -14.79 -3.39
C VAL A 202 -11.82 -15.90 -2.70
N ARG A 203 -11.96 -17.13 -3.20
CA ARG A 203 -11.17 -18.29 -2.76
C ARG A 203 -9.94 -18.44 -3.64
N SER A 204 -8.81 -18.72 -3.02
CA SER A 204 -7.56 -19.01 -3.70
C SER A 204 -6.74 -19.99 -2.86
N THR A 205 -5.98 -20.83 -3.52
CA THR A 205 -5.00 -21.70 -2.88
C THR A 205 -3.62 -21.30 -3.34
N VAL A 206 -2.66 -21.30 -2.43
CA VAL A 206 -1.26 -21.06 -2.69
C VAL A 206 -0.47 -22.10 -1.91
N THR A 207 0.43 -22.81 -2.60
CA THR A 207 1.33 -23.80 -2.00
C THR A 207 2.67 -23.14 -1.66
N GLU A 208 3.50 -23.83 -0.87
CA GLU A 208 4.88 -23.40 -0.62
C GLU A 208 5.69 -23.33 -1.93
N THR A 209 5.42 -24.22 -2.87
CA THR A 209 6.04 -24.20 -4.21
C THR A 209 5.66 -22.95 -4.98
N ASP A 210 4.39 -22.51 -4.92
CA ASP A 210 3.95 -21.29 -5.57
C ASP A 210 4.63 -20.06 -4.94
N LEU A 211 4.77 -20.03 -3.61
CA LEU A 211 5.44 -18.95 -2.90
C LEU A 211 6.95 -18.91 -3.17
N ALA A 212 7.56 -20.07 -3.44
CA ALA A 212 8.98 -20.16 -3.78
C ALA A 212 9.27 -19.90 -5.27
N ALA A 213 8.24 -19.92 -6.12
CA ALA A 213 8.42 -19.75 -7.56
C ALA A 213 8.83 -18.32 -7.92
N ASN A 214 9.73 -18.19 -8.91
CA ASN A 214 10.15 -16.91 -9.49
C ASN A 214 10.76 -15.90 -8.48
N LEU A 215 11.26 -16.37 -7.36
CA LEU A 215 12.04 -15.54 -6.45
C LEU A 215 13.46 -15.36 -6.97
N ASP A 216 13.93 -14.11 -7.04
CA ASP A 216 15.31 -13.83 -7.35
C ASP A 216 16.25 -14.44 -6.30
N PRO A 217 17.37 -15.05 -6.70
CA PRO A 217 18.40 -15.53 -5.76
C PRO A 217 18.87 -14.36 -4.89
N LYS A 218 18.69 -14.46 -3.58
CA LYS A 218 19.24 -13.46 -2.67
C LYS A 218 20.75 -13.57 -2.67
N PRO A 219 21.49 -12.46 -2.82
CA PRO A 219 22.95 -12.49 -2.69
C PRO A 219 23.31 -13.03 -1.31
N THR A 220 24.19 -14.03 -1.27
CA THR A 220 24.72 -14.56 -0.01
C THR A 220 25.33 -13.40 0.80
N PRO A 221 24.92 -13.21 2.07
CA PRO A 221 25.53 -12.16 2.89
C PRO A 221 27.05 -12.34 2.87
N LYS A 222 27.79 -11.34 2.41
CA LYS A 222 29.25 -11.36 2.53
C LYS A 222 29.56 -11.49 4.02
N ARG A 223 30.12 -12.63 4.46
CA ARG A 223 30.70 -12.75 5.80
C ARG A 223 31.59 -11.53 6.00
N LYS A 224 31.29 -10.73 7.03
CA LYS A 224 32.25 -9.71 7.47
C LYS A 224 33.55 -10.50 7.76
N ALA A 225 34.54 -10.35 6.88
CA ALA A 225 35.86 -10.84 7.17
C ALA A 225 36.28 -10.20 8.49
N ASP A 226 36.64 -11.03 9.43
CA ASP A 226 37.10 -10.62 10.74
C ASP A 226 38.10 -9.48 10.58
N ALA A 227 37.74 -8.32 11.05
CA ALA A 227 38.71 -7.26 11.30
C ALA A 227 39.54 -7.70 12.51
N LYS A 228 40.51 -8.57 12.26
CA LYS A 228 41.65 -8.80 13.15
C LYS A 228 42.80 -8.01 12.58
N LYS A 229 43.15 -6.99 13.20
CA LYS A 229 44.38 -6.43 13.70
C LYS A 229 44.38 -4.92 13.68
#